data_2d30cb975687bf0db2e46bc4e75dbaf6
#
_entry.id   2d30cb975687bf0db2e46bc4e75dbaf6
#
_cell.length_a   1.000
_cell.length_b   1.000
_cell.length_c   1.000
_cell.angle_alpha   90.00
_cell.angle_beta   90.00
_cell.angle_gamma   90.00
#
_symmetry.space_group_name_H-M   'P 1'
#
loop_
_entity.id
_entity.type
_entity.pdbx_description
1 polymer ?
#
loop_
_entity_poly.entity_id
_entity_poly.type
_entity_poly.pdbx_seq_one_letter_code
_entity_poly.pdbx_strand_id
1 'polypeptide(L)'
;MSMAKTIAKRLKTKYYYCSNLVYDNDNISAILFDGGYASVDDDNGIVMHFYVKDHLGSNRLVVDGNGNIEEVNHYYPFGALMGDRCGVSRNKYKYIGKELDTMYGWNMQDHEARWYDPVVGRWHSIDMLAEK
;
A
#
# COMPACT_ATOMS: atom_id res chain seq x y z
N MET A 1 4.81 24.64 -15.88
CA MET A 1 5.65 23.46 -15.67
C MET A 1 5.35 22.44 -16.74
N SER A 2 6.35 22.00 -17.45
CA SER A 2 6.14 21.01 -18.48
C SER A 2 5.86 19.63 -17.86
N MET A 3 5.01 18.81 -18.53
CA MET A 3 4.73 17.44 -18.13
C MET A 3 6.01 16.59 -18.01
N ALA A 4 7.06 16.89 -18.78
CA ALA A 4 8.36 16.22 -18.72
C ALA A 4 9.04 16.36 -17.35
N LYS A 5 8.94 17.51 -16.68
CA LYS A 5 9.47 17.70 -15.32
C LYS A 5 8.68 16.92 -14.28
N THR A 6 7.37 16.80 -14.42
CA THR A 6 6.51 16.01 -13.54
C THR A 6 6.79 14.51 -13.72
N ILE A 7 6.96 14.03 -14.94
CA ILE A 7 7.32 12.65 -15.24
C ILE A 7 8.73 12.32 -14.73
N ALA A 8 9.71 13.21 -14.96
CA ALA A 8 11.07 13.05 -14.44
C ALA A 8 11.12 13.03 -12.90
N LYS A 9 10.27 13.82 -12.24
CA LYS A 9 10.13 13.82 -10.80
C LYS A 9 9.53 12.50 -10.29
N ARG A 10 8.53 11.95 -10.99
CA ARG A 10 7.96 10.63 -10.68
C ARG A 10 8.94 9.49 -10.87
N LEU A 11 9.72 9.50 -11.94
CA LEU A 11 10.73 8.48 -12.22
C LEU A 11 11.91 8.49 -11.23
N LYS A 12 12.11 9.61 -10.52
CA LYS A 12 13.15 9.75 -9.50
C LYS A 12 12.65 9.48 -8.08
N THR A 13 11.37 9.19 -7.90
CA THR A 13 10.83 8.86 -6.58
C THR A 13 11.36 7.51 -6.13
N LYS A 14 12.15 7.53 -5.09
CA LYS A 14 12.72 6.33 -4.47
C LYS A 14 12.09 6.13 -3.11
N TYR A 15 11.47 4.98 -2.92
CA TYR A 15 10.98 4.56 -1.62
C TYR A 15 12.01 3.69 -0.92
N TYR A 16 12.37 4.07 0.28
CA TYR A 16 13.25 3.29 1.14
C TYR A 16 12.48 2.83 2.36
N TYR A 17 12.73 1.60 2.76
CA TYR A 17 12.14 1.00 3.94
C TYR A 17 13.25 0.75 4.96
N CYS A 18 13.18 1.41 6.10
CA CYS A 18 14.10 1.21 7.21
C CYS A 18 13.30 0.78 8.43
N SER A 19 13.20 -0.53 8.67
CA SER A 19 12.34 -1.10 9.70
C SER A 19 10.88 -0.68 9.50
N ASN A 20 10.31 0.11 10.39
CA ASN A 20 8.95 0.63 10.29
C ASN A 20 8.85 2.04 9.68
N LEU A 21 9.94 2.58 9.18
CA LEU A 21 9.97 3.89 8.54
C LEU A 21 9.96 3.75 7.02
N VAL A 22 9.13 4.55 6.38
CA VAL A 22 9.06 4.65 4.91
C VAL A 22 9.57 6.02 4.52
N TYR A 23 10.57 6.06 3.65
CA TYR A 23 11.15 7.28 3.13
C TYR A 23 10.72 7.51 1.68
N ASP A 24 10.45 8.75 1.36
CA ASP A 24 10.24 9.22 0.00
C ASP A 24 11.29 10.30 -0.29
N ASN A 25 12.24 9.99 -1.20
CA ASN A 25 13.33 10.91 -1.58
C ASN A 25 14.07 11.53 -0.38
N ASP A 26 14.51 10.70 0.55
CA ASP A 26 15.26 11.07 1.77
C ASP A 26 14.45 11.77 2.87
N ASN A 27 13.14 11.95 2.68
CA ASN A 27 12.24 12.45 3.73
C ASN A 27 11.39 11.32 4.29
N ILE A 28 11.10 11.38 5.58
CA ILE A 28 10.18 10.43 6.21
C ILE A 28 8.77 10.71 5.68
N SER A 29 8.21 9.74 4.97
CA SER A 29 6.85 9.81 4.42
C SER A 29 5.81 9.18 5.34
N ALA A 30 6.15 8.06 5.94
CA ALA A 30 5.25 7.34 6.83
C ALA A 30 6.00 6.55 7.89
N ILE A 31 5.33 6.34 9.01
CA ILE A 31 5.78 5.48 10.10
C ILE A 31 4.74 4.37 10.24
N LEU A 32 5.16 3.13 10.03
CA LEU A 32 4.28 1.98 10.11
C LEU A 32 4.21 1.47 11.55
N PHE A 33 3.03 1.07 12.00
CA PHE A 33 2.84 0.40 13.28
C PHE A 33 1.79 -0.69 13.15
N ASP A 34 1.70 -1.55 14.15
CA ASP A 34 0.68 -2.59 14.15
C ASP A 34 -0.71 -1.95 14.25
N GLY A 35 -1.55 -2.23 13.25
CA GLY A 35 -2.90 -1.67 13.16
C GLY A 35 -3.03 -0.34 12.45
N GLY A 36 -1.97 0.21 11.84
CA GLY A 36 -2.08 1.45 11.07
C GLY A 36 -0.75 2.04 10.60
N TYR A 37 -0.80 3.32 10.29
CA TYR A 37 0.39 4.10 9.95
C TYR A 37 0.20 5.57 10.31
N ALA A 38 1.29 6.28 10.47
CA ALA A 38 1.31 7.73 10.63
C ALA A 38 1.91 8.35 9.36
N SER A 39 1.18 9.22 8.69
CA SER A 39 1.71 9.99 7.58
C SER A 39 2.36 11.28 8.09
N VAL A 40 3.44 11.69 7.45
CA VAL A 40 4.15 12.93 7.75
C VAL A 40 3.92 13.90 6.60
N ASP A 41 3.31 15.04 6.90
CA ASP A 41 3.08 16.11 5.93
C ASP A 41 4.33 16.98 5.76
N ASP A 42 4.38 17.75 4.67
CA ASP A 42 5.49 18.65 4.35
C ASP A 42 5.80 19.68 5.46
N ASP A 43 4.81 20.02 6.26
CA ASP A 43 4.94 20.92 7.43
C ASP A 43 5.36 20.18 8.71
N ASN A 44 5.85 18.94 8.61
CA ASN A 44 6.16 18.04 9.72
C ASN A 44 4.96 17.74 10.64
N GLY A 45 3.74 17.91 10.13
CA GLY A 45 2.53 17.45 10.79
C GLY A 45 2.39 15.93 10.70
N ILE A 46 2.01 15.29 11.81
CA ILE A 46 1.79 13.84 11.86
C ILE A 46 0.29 13.58 11.91
N VAL A 47 -0.20 12.78 10.96
CA VAL A 47 -1.59 12.33 10.92
C VAL A 47 -1.63 10.83 11.12
N MET A 48 -2.40 10.40 12.11
CA MET A 48 -2.55 8.98 12.44
C MET A 48 -3.68 8.36 11.61
N HIS A 49 -3.42 7.16 11.09
CA HIS A 49 -4.39 6.37 10.33
C HIS A 49 -4.46 4.96 10.91
N PHE A 50 -5.66 4.48 11.15
CA PHE A 50 -5.90 3.17 11.75
C PHE A 50 -6.60 2.24 10.77
N TYR A 51 -6.24 0.96 10.81
CA TYR A 51 -6.84 -0.07 9.99
C TYR A 51 -7.92 -0.82 10.75
N VAL A 52 -9.03 -1.07 10.07
CA VAL A 52 -9.99 -2.10 10.47
C VAL A 52 -9.80 -3.28 9.52
N LYS A 53 -9.30 -4.38 10.06
CA LYS A 53 -8.94 -5.58 9.32
C LYS A 53 -10.02 -6.64 9.43
N ASP A 54 -10.13 -7.49 8.41
CA ASP A 54 -10.94 -8.71 8.47
C ASP A 54 -10.15 -9.87 9.12
N HIS A 55 -10.77 -11.06 9.15
CA HIS A 55 -10.16 -12.26 9.74
C HIS A 55 -8.90 -12.76 9.03
N LEU A 56 -8.65 -12.33 7.78
CA LEU A 56 -7.44 -12.65 7.01
C LEU A 56 -6.34 -11.59 7.19
N GLY A 57 -6.62 -10.49 7.89
CA GLY A 57 -5.70 -9.38 8.01
C GLY A 57 -5.74 -8.39 6.86
N SER A 58 -6.74 -8.47 5.99
CA SER A 58 -6.93 -7.53 4.89
C SER A 58 -7.51 -6.22 5.40
N ASN A 59 -6.97 -5.09 4.94
CA ASN A 59 -7.42 -3.77 5.35
C ASN A 59 -8.75 -3.42 4.69
N ARG A 60 -9.83 -3.45 5.44
CA ARG A 60 -11.20 -3.16 4.97
C ARG A 60 -11.54 -1.69 5.10
N LEU A 61 -11.11 -1.05 6.17
CA LEU A 61 -11.31 0.37 6.40
C LEU A 61 -10.00 1.03 6.82
N VAL A 62 -9.85 2.29 6.44
CA VAL A 62 -8.85 3.19 7.01
C VAL A 62 -9.60 4.36 7.62
N VAL A 63 -9.36 4.62 8.89
CA VAL A 63 -9.95 5.73 9.64
C VAL A 63 -8.86 6.67 10.17
N ASP A 64 -9.17 7.95 10.27
CA ASP A 64 -8.24 8.91 10.86
C ASP A 64 -8.30 8.90 12.40
N GLY A 65 -7.47 9.70 13.05
CA GLY A 65 -7.45 9.83 14.51
C GLY A 65 -8.71 10.43 15.11
N ASN A 66 -9.58 11.04 14.33
CA ASN A 66 -10.87 11.60 14.74
C ASN A 66 -12.04 10.64 14.52
N GLY A 67 -11.79 9.48 13.92
CA GLY A 67 -12.80 8.49 13.60
C GLY A 67 -13.50 8.67 12.25
N ASN A 68 -13.01 9.54 11.39
CA ASN A 68 -13.54 9.70 10.05
C ASN A 68 -13.04 8.58 9.14
N ILE A 69 -13.93 8.06 8.30
CA ILE A 69 -13.58 7.01 7.33
C ILE A 69 -12.86 7.66 6.15
N GLU A 70 -11.61 7.28 5.92
CA GLU A 70 -10.82 7.76 4.79
C GLU A 70 -10.93 6.85 3.57
N GLU A 71 -11.01 5.55 3.80
CA GLU A 71 -11.00 4.55 2.75
C GLU A 71 -11.82 3.32 3.14
N VAL A 72 -12.58 2.81 2.20
CA VAL A 72 -13.32 1.54 2.32
C VAL A 72 -12.86 0.63 1.19
N ASN A 73 -12.44 -0.59 1.51
CA ASN A 73 -11.97 -1.57 0.55
C ASN A 73 -12.82 -2.84 0.59
N HIS A 74 -13.23 -3.29 -0.57
CA HIS A 74 -13.84 -4.59 -0.78
C HIS A 74 -12.96 -5.41 -1.72
N TYR A 75 -12.83 -6.70 -1.45
CA TYR A 75 -11.96 -7.59 -2.20
C TYR A 75 -12.73 -8.73 -2.85
N TYR A 76 -12.33 -9.07 -4.07
CA TYR A 76 -12.70 -10.34 -4.67
C TYR A 76 -12.02 -11.52 -3.96
N PRO A 77 -12.50 -12.76 -4.14
CA PRO A 77 -11.99 -13.92 -3.37
C PRO A 77 -10.47 -14.11 -3.40
N PHE A 78 -9.81 -13.72 -4.48
CA PHE A 78 -8.35 -13.83 -4.61
C PHE A 78 -7.59 -12.54 -4.22
N GLY A 79 -8.30 -11.53 -3.75
CA GLY A 79 -7.70 -10.32 -3.19
C GLY A 79 -7.64 -9.10 -4.11
N ALA A 80 -8.18 -9.19 -5.33
CA ALA A 80 -8.33 -8.02 -6.19
C ALA A 80 -9.32 -7.02 -5.58
N LEU A 81 -9.02 -5.73 -5.67
CA LEU A 81 -9.90 -4.68 -5.19
C LEU A 81 -11.15 -4.58 -6.07
N MET A 82 -12.33 -4.51 -5.45
CA MET A 82 -13.57 -4.19 -6.14
C MET A 82 -13.62 -2.70 -6.50
N GLY A 83 -14.31 -2.37 -7.60
CA GLY A 83 -14.44 -1.00 -8.07
C GLY A 83 -15.24 -0.07 -7.15
N ASP A 84 -16.14 -0.62 -6.33
CA ASP A 84 -17.05 0.13 -5.44
C ASP A 84 -16.39 0.53 -4.12
N ARG A 85 -15.18 1.02 -4.19
CA ARG A 85 -14.47 1.53 -3.02
C ARG A 85 -14.77 3.01 -2.80
N CYS A 86 -14.88 3.40 -1.54
CA CYS A 86 -15.08 4.78 -1.14
C CYS A 86 -13.75 5.41 -0.69
N GLY A 87 -13.53 6.67 -1.03
CA GLY A 87 -12.38 7.44 -0.60
C GLY A 87 -11.17 7.41 -1.54
N VAL A 88 -10.19 8.24 -1.22
CA VAL A 88 -8.93 8.33 -1.96
C VAL A 88 -7.96 7.30 -1.42
N SER A 89 -7.58 6.36 -2.27
CA SER A 89 -6.66 5.29 -1.89
C SER A 89 -5.23 5.82 -1.75
N ARG A 90 -4.85 6.22 -0.56
CA ARG A 90 -3.47 6.61 -0.21
C ARG A 90 -2.69 5.48 0.45
N ASN A 91 -3.40 4.56 1.08
CA ASN A 91 -2.80 3.41 1.73
C ASN A 91 -2.41 2.35 0.70
N LYS A 92 -1.16 1.92 0.72
CA LYS A 92 -0.64 0.86 -0.17
C LYS A 92 -0.89 -0.55 0.35
N TYR A 93 -1.09 -0.69 1.66
CA TYR A 93 -1.26 -1.98 2.31
C TYR A 93 -2.73 -2.40 2.28
N LYS A 94 -3.02 -3.46 1.56
CA LYS A 94 -4.39 -3.89 1.24
C LYS A 94 -4.66 -5.32 1.69
N TYR A 95 -4.76 -6.22 0.75
CA TYR A 95 -5.10 -7.62 0.95
C TYR A 95 -4.04 -8.35 1.77
N ILE A 96 -4.46 -9.00 2.85
CA ILE A 96 -3.59 -9.69 3.81
C ILE A 96 -2.46 -8.78 4.36
N GLY A 97 -2.71 -7.45 4.40
CA GLY A 97 -1.73 -6.48 4.86
C GLY A 97 -0.51 -6.30 3.95
N LYS A 98 -0.51 -6.86 2.76
CA LYS A 98 0.60 -6.75 1.81
C LYS A 98 0.48 -5.50 0.95
N GLU A 99 1.62 -4.96 0.57
CA GLU A 99 1.70 -3.76 -0.27
C GLU A 99 1.23 -4.08 -1.69
N LEU A 100 0.29 -3.27 -2.19
CA LEU A 100 -0.16 -3.33 -3.57
C LEU A 100 0.62 -2.31 -4.39
N ASP A 101 1.41 -2.78 -5.34
CA ASP A 101 2.12 -1.93 -6.29
C ASP A 101 1.22 -1.64 -7.49
N THR A 102 0.83 -0.38 -7.61
CA THR A 102 -0.02 0.11 -8.71
C THR A 102 0.77 0.83 -9.79
N MET A 103 2.10 0.86 -9.71
CA MET A 103 2.95 1.54 -10.68
C MET A 103 2.73 0.97 -12.09
N TYR A 104 2.51 1.85 -13.05
CA TYR A 104 2.24 1.49 -14.44
C TYR A 104 1.06 0.52 -14.67
N GLY A 105 0.08 0.49 -13.76
CA GLY A 105 -1.03 -0.46 -13.84
C GLY A 105 -0.66 -1.90 -13.50
N TRP A 106 0.47 -2.11 -12.87
CA TRP A 106 0.99 -3.42 -12.48
C TRP A 106 0.04 -4.19 -11.55
N ASN A 107 -0.49 -3.52 -10.53
CA ASN A 107 -1.49 -4.05 -9.58
C ASN A 107 -1.14 -5.42 -8.98
N MET A 108 0.13 -5.61 -8.67
CA MET A 108 0.65 -6.82 -8.06
C MET A 108 0.91 -6.62 -6.57
N GLN A 109 0.74 -7.67 -5.79
CA GLN A 109 1.03 -7.63 -4.36
C GLN A 109 2.44 -8.10 -4.07
N ASP A 110 3.17 -7.32 -3.28
CA ASP A 110 4.51 -7.66 -2.83
C ASP A 110 4.45 -8.57 -1.60
N HIS A 111 4.82 -9.82 -1.77
CA HIS A 111 4.99 -10.81 -0.70
C HIS A 111 6.47 -11.07 -0.39
N GLU A 112 7.34 -10.08 -0.62
CA GLU A 112 8.80 -10.12 -0.40
C GLU A 112 9.55 -11.08 -1.32
N ALA A 113 9.32 -12.39 -1.20
CA ALA A 113 9.98 -13.40 -2.02
C ALA A 113 9.38 -13.54 -3.43
N ARG A 114 8.10 -13.22 -3.58
CA ARG A 114 7.37 -13.33 -4.84
C ARG A 114 6.31 -12.25 -4.97
N TRP A 115 5.95 -11.96 -6.20
CA TRP A 115 4.80 -11.13 -6.54
C TRP A 115 3.55 -12.00 -6.74
N TYR A 116 2.45 -11.53 -6.21
CA TYR A 116 1.15 -12.19 -6.31
C TYR A 116 0.20 -11.37 -7.20
N ASP A 117 -0.41 -12.03 -8.19
CA ASP A 117 -1.44 -11.42 -9.02
C ASP A 117 -2.82 -11.71 -8.43
N PRO A 118 -3.49 -10.72 -7.80
CA PRO A 118 -4.77 -10.94 -7.14
C PRO A 118 -5.95 -11.07 -8.11
N VAL A 119 -5.79 -10.69 -9.37
CA VAL A 119 -6.83 -10.84 -10.39
C VAL A 119 -6.92 -12.28 -10.86
N VAL A 120 -5.78 -12.89 -11.14
CA VAL A 120 -5.68 -14.28 -11.58
C VAL A 120 -5.63 -15.26 -10.41
N GLY A 121 -5.21 -14.81 -9.24
CA GLY A 121 -5.05 -15.64 -8.04
C GLY A 121 -3.82 -16.53 -8.12
N ARG A 122 -2.76 -16.08 -8.76
CA ARG A 122 -1.52 -16.84 -8.96
C ARG A 122 -0.28 -16.03 -8.61
N TRP A 123 0.75 -16.75 -8.21
CA TRP A 123 2.10 -16.21 -8.05
C TRP A 123 2.74 -15.95 -9.40
N HIS A 124 3.51 -14.87 -9.49
CA HIS A 124 4.20 -14.47 -10.70
C HIS A 124 5.43 -15.34 -11.00
N SER A 125 6.00 -15.98 -9.98
CA SER A 125 7.17 -16.85 -10.10
C SER A 125 7.03 -18.10 -9.25
N ILE A 126 7.85 -19.11 -9.55
CA ILE A 126 7.92 -20.36 -8.78
C ILE A 126 8.54 -20.07 -7.41
N ASP A 127 8.01 -20.74 -6.37
CA ASP A 127 8.60 -20.70 -5.04
C ASP A 127 10.00 -21.30 -5.06
N MET A 128 10.99 -20.54 -4.61
CA MET A 128 12.39 -21.00 -4.54
C MET A 128 12.58 -22.18 -3.57
N LEU A 129 11.62 -22.39 -2.66
CA LEU A 129 11.64 -23.49 -1.69
C LEU A 129 10.79 -24.69 -2.11
N ALA A 130 10.17 -24.68 -3.30
CA ALA A 130 9.25 -25.71 -3.75
C ALA A 130 9.90 -27.10 -3.95
N GLU A 131 11.20 -27.16 -4.15
CA GLU A 131 11.97 -28.39 -4.38
C GLU A 131 12.56 -29.02 -3.11
N LYS A 132 12.18 -28.54 -1.95
CA LYS A 132 12.70 -29.05 -0.68
C LYS A 132 11.72 -30.00 0.01
#